data_b892e9e97914007c23aecc18b5a1af6b
#
_entry.id   b892e9e97914007c23aecc18b5a1af6b
#
_cell.length_a   1.000
_cell.length_b   1.000
_cell.length_c   1.000
_cell.angle_alpha   90.00
_cell.angle_beta   90.00
_cell.angle_gamma   90.00
#
_symmetry.space_group_name_H-M   'P 1'
#
loop_
_entity.id
_entity.type
_entity.pdbx_description
1 polymer ?
#
loop_
_entity_poly.entity_id
_entity_poly.type
_entity_poly.pdbx_seq_one_letter_code
_entity_poly.pdbx_strand_id
1 'polypeptide(L)'
;MNTSISPKYQMNLIQNINDKLFELYKGYEDVSHYIMKWIECYDAFGHQNFYILYKDNEQKKIDVKKTLHSIDGETLLKMAIDLGVETPDFIPSIPVFKNELKSDFETASQTFEKAYKNVEEDPSLAIGLANSALESIIKEILSDNRVNIQHDEKDTLSKLISTICKAFRLNVDSSCPTEIRTIASSLINCCKAIEDIRSDKTIFHGKTDDNNIVENPLYAYFIVNSVSAIGLFLLSFYKEQYPKIVH
;
A
#
# COMPACT_ATOMS: atom_id res chain seq x y z
N MET A 1 14.66 -2.37 -7.05
CA MET A 1 14.70 -0.99 -7.61
C MET A 1 14.51 0.00 -6.52
N ASN A 2 15.47 0.89 -6.30
CA ASN A 2 15.18 2.09 -5.56
C ASN A 2 14.05 2.82 -6.30
N THR A 3 12.87 2.92 -5.71
CA THR A 3 11.82 3.82 -6.15
C THR A 3 12.29 5.24 -5.91
N SER A 4 13.31 5.66 -6.68
CA SER A 4 13.84 6.99 -6.58
C SER A 4 12.84 7.93 -7.24
N ILE A 5 12.14 8.67 -6.42
CA ILE A 5 11.38 9.84 -6.85
C ILE A 5 12.34 10.73 -7.66
N SER A 6 11.87 11.30 -8.78
CA SER A 6 12.75 12.18 -9.56
C SER A 6 13.27 13.32 -8.68
N PRO A 7 14.53 13.74 -8.80
CA PRO A 7 15.11 14.79 -7.96
C PRO A 7 14.27 16.08 -7.96
N LYS A 8 13.71 16.46 -9.10
CA LYS A 8 12.83 17.63 -9.24
C LYS A 8 11.56 17.49 -8.39
N TYR A 9 10.95 16.31 -8.41
CA TYR A 9 9.75 16.04 -7.61
C TYR A 9 10.09 16.00 -6.12
N GLN A 10 11.19 15.34 -5.75
CA GLN A 10 11.65 15.28 -4.37
C GLN A 10 11.90 16.69 -3.78
N MET A 11 12.50 17.58 -4.54
CA MET A 11 12.68 18.96 -4.09
C MET A 11 11.36 19.71 -3.86
N ASN A 12 10.39 19.55 -4.75
CA ASN A 12 9.06 20.14 -4.57
C ASN A 12 8.34 19.55 -3.36
N LEU A 13 8.42 18.23 -3.18
CA LEU A 13 7.82 17.52 -2.05
C LEU A 13 8.41 18.01 -0.71
N ILE A 14 9.73 18.14 -0.62
CA ILE A 14 10.42 18.68 0.56
C ILE A 14 9.95 20.12 0.86
N GLN A 15 9.80 20.97 -0.15
CA GLN A 15 9.30 22.33 0.06
C GLN A 15 7.86 22.31 0.60
N ASN A 16 6.97 21.52 0.00
CA ASN A 16 5.58 21.44 0.42
C ASN A 16 5.43 20.84 1.84
N ILE A 17 6.19 19.79 2.15
CA ILE A 17 6.24 19.22 3.51
C ILE A 17 6.74 20.27 4.51
N ASN A 18 7.83 21.00 4.20
CA ASN A 18 8.35 22.04 5.06
C ASN A 18 7.30 23.12 5.35
N ASP A 19 6.62 23.59 4.34
CA ASP A 19 5.62 24.66 4.46
C ASP A 19 4.40 24.17 5.29
N LYS A 20 3.96 22.92 5.05
CA LYS A 20 2.86 22.31 5.78
C LYS A 20 3.19 22.06 7.25
N LEU A 21 4.41 21.66 7.56
CA LEU A 21 4.87 21.49 8.94
C LEU A 21 4.76 22.79 9.73
N PHE A 22 5.17 23.93 9.17
CA PHE A 22 5.07 25.22 9.84
C PHE A 22 3.67 25.85 9.79
N GLU A 23 2.79 25.35 8.94
CA GLU A 23 1.36 25.67 9.00
C GLU A 23 0.68 24.98 10.20
N LEU A 24 1.00 23.69 10.44
CA LEU A 24 0.37 22.86 11.47
C LEU A 24 1.02 23.04 12.85
N TYR A 25 2.31 23.24 12.91
CA TYR A 25 3.10 23.29 14.15
C TYR A 25 3.74 24.68 14.34
N LYS A 26 3.50 25.28 15.50
CA LYS A 26 3.92 26.67 15.78
C LYS A 26 5.40 26.81 16.14
N GLY A 27 6.08 25.73 16.51
CA GLY A 27 7.44 25.76 17.00
C GLY A 27 8.37 24.73 16.41
N TYR A 28 9.67 25.01 16.44
CA TYR A 28 10.70 24.05 15.98
C TYR A 28 10.71 22.77 16.81
N GLU A 29 10.30 22.83 18.07
CA GLU A 29 10.23 21.66 18.96
C GLU A 29 9.14 20.69 18.50
N ASP A 30 7.93 21.19 18.21
CA ASP A 30 6.82 20.37 17.72
C ASP A 30 7.13 19.74 16.37
N VAL A 31 7.73 20.53 15.46
CA VAL A 31 8.20 20.03 14.15
C VAL A 31 9.26 18.92 14.33
N SER A 32 10.20 19.11 15.26
CA SER A 32 11.20 18.09 15.58
C SER A 32 10.56 16.81 16.09
N HIS A 33 9.62 16.92 17.03
CA HIS A 33 8.89 15.77 17.59
C HIS A 33 8.09 15.02 16.52
N TYR A 34 7.46 15.73 15.58
CA TYR A 34 6.78 15.08 14.46
C TYR A 34 7.76 14.29 13.57
N ILE A 35 8.86 14.92 13.18
CA ILE A 35 9.87 14.28 12.31
C ILE A 35 10.51 13.07 13.01
N MET A 36 10.77 13.15 14.32
CA MET A 36 11.32 12.05 15.10
C MET A 36 10.48 10.78 15.06
N LYS A 37 9.15 10.87 14.90
CA LYS A 37 8.27 9.70 14.80
C LYS A 37 8.49 8.85 13.54
N TRP A 38 9.18 9.39 12.56
CA TRP A 38 9.52 8.71 11.31
C TRP A 38 10.90 8.05 11.33
N ILE A 39 11.63 8.18 12.45
CA ILE A 39 12.93 7.53 12.62
C ILE A 39 12.70 6.05 12.89
N GLU A 40 13.28 5.20 12.04
CA GLU A 40 13.29 3.75 12.17
C GLU A 40 14.74 3.31 12.50
N CYS A 41 14.91 2.50 13.55
CA CYS A 41 16.20 1.90 13.89
C CYS A 41 16.30 0.52 13.21
N TYR A 42 17.38 0.28 12.47
CA TYR A 42 17.53 -0.96 11.70
C TYR A 42 18.25 -2.08 12.46
N ASP A 43 19.03 -1.74 13.46
CA ASP A 43 19.82 -2.73 14.21
C ASP A 43 20.06 -2.34 15.67
N ALA A 44 20.68 -3.26 16.43
CA ALA A 44 21.04 -3.05 17.82
C ALA A 44 22.15 -2.00 18.04
N PHE A 45 22.84 -1.57 16.98
CA PHE A 45 23.87 -0.53 17.02
C PHE A 45 23.33 0.88 16.82
N GLY A 46 22.01 1.01 16.59
CA GLY A 46 21.34 2.30 16.49
C GLY A 46 21.45 2.97 15.12
N HIS A 47 21.73 2.21 14.04
CA HIS A 47 21.64 2.76 12.70
C HIS A 47 20.21 3.14 12.36
N GLN A 48 20.03 4.37 11.90
CA GLN A 48 18.72 4.96 11.60
C GLN A 48 18.57 5.23 10.11
N ASN A 49 17.31 5.27 9.64
CA ASN A 49 16.99 5.64 8.26
C ASN A 49 17.41 7.07 7.91
N PHE A 50 17.42 8.00 8.88
CA PHE A 50 17.97 9.36 8.75
C PHE A 50 18.27 9.93 10.12
N TYR A 51 18.94 11.08 10.14
CA TYR A 51 19.28 11.83 11.36
C TYR A 51 18.71 13.24 11.30
N ILE A 52 18.31 13.76 12.48
CA ILE A 52 17.87 15.16 12.59
C ILE A 52 19.10 16.07 12.57
N LEU A 53 19.06 17.03 11.67
CA LEU A 53 20.09 18.06 11.55
C LEU A 53 19.61 19.36 12.19
N TYR A 54 20.50 20.02 12.94
CA TYR A 54 20.18 21.24 13.67
C TYR A 54 20.93 22.44 13.08
N LYS A 55 20.32 23.63 13.21
CA LYS A 55 20.92 24.91 12.78
C LYS A 55 21.91 25.47 13.80
N ASP A 56 21.78 25.06 15.06
CA ASP A 56 22.57 25.55 16.19
C ASP A 56 23.25 24.39 16.91
N ASN A 57 24.35 24.72 17.62
CA ASN A 57 25.12 23.74 18.39
C ASN A 57 24.38 23.27 19.67
N GLU A 58 23.34 23.98 20.09
CA GLU A 58 22.53 23.65 21.27
C GLU A 58 21.38 22.68 20.92
N GLN A 59 21.26 22.30 19.67
CA GLN A 59 20.21 21.38 19.14
C GLN A 59 18.77 21.84 19.43
N LYS A 60 18.56 23.16 19.54
CA LYS A 60 17.23 23.74 19.82
C LYS A 60 16.42 24.01 18.55
N LYS A 61 17.09 24.25 17.42
CA LYS A 61 16.45 24.60 16.16
C LYS A 61 16.80 23.58 15.08
N ILE A 62 15.84 22.72 14.77
CA ILE A 62 15.98 21.79 13.64
C ILE A 62 16.18 22.54 12.31
N ASP A 63 17.12 22.08 11.50
CA ASP A 63 17.22 22.45 10.09
C ASP A 63 16.30 21.53 9.28
N VAL A 64 15.02 21.89 9.22
CA VAL A 64 13.98 21.06 8.62
C VAL A 64 14.31 20.69 7.18
N LYS A 65 14.74 21.67 6.36
CA LYS A 65 15.05 21.39 4.95
C LYS A 65 16.21 20.42 4.81
N LYS A 66 17.33 20.63 5.54
CA LYS A 66 18.45 19.69 5.49
C LYS A 66 18.07 18.30 6.00
N THR A 67 17.30 18.24 7.09
CA THR A 67 16.78 16.97 7.59
C THR A 67 15.94 16.25 6.55
N LEU A 68 14.97 16.93 5.93
CA LEU A 68 14.13 16.35 4.89
C LEU A 68 14.94 15.90 3.66
N HIS A 69 16.01 16.60 3.30
CA HIS A 69 16.92 16.18 2.22
C HIS A 69 17.70 14.89 2.52
N SER A 70 17.87 14.52 3.80
CA SER A 70 18.52 13.26 4.19
C SER A 70 17.54 12.08 4.23
N ILE A 71 16.25 12.32 4.11
CA ILE A 71 15.20 11.30 4.14
C ILE A 71 15.02 10.69 2.73
N ASP A 72 14.87 9.38 2.68
CA ASP A 72 14.57 8.68 1.43
C ASP A 72 13.20 9.07 0.85
N GLY A 73 13.06 8.87 -0.47
CA GLY A 73 11.85 9.31 -1.18
C GLY A 73 10.56 8.61 -0.74
N GLU A 74 10.63 7.38 -0.28
CA GLU A 74 9.46 6.64 0.21
C GLU A 74 8.96 7.21 1.54
N THR A 75 9.87 7.48 2.45
CA THR A 75 9.54 8.10 3.75
C THR A 75 9.01 9.52 3.58
N LEU A 76 9.61 10.32 2.68
CA LEU A 76 9.09 11.66 2.34
C LEU A 76 7.67 11.60 1.78
N LEU A 77 7.37 10.63 0.93
CA LEU A 77 6.03 10.46 0.38
C LEU A 77 5.00 10.11 1.45
N LYS A 78 5.37 9.21 2.39
CA LYS A 78 4.51 8.87 3.54
C LYS A 78 4.25 10.09 4.42
N MET A 79 5.28 10.90 4.70
CA MET A 79 5.13 12.16 5.45
C MET A 79 4.19 13.14 4.73
N ALA A 80 4.31 13.28 3.41
CA ALA A 80 3.45 14.14 2.62
C ALA A 80 1.98 13.72 2.72
N ILE A 81 1.70 12.41 2.61
CA ILE A 81 0.35 11.84 2.74
C ILE A 81 -0.20 12.11 4.14
N ASP A 82 0.58 11.86 5.20
CA ASP A 82 0.19 12.05 6.59
C ASP A 82 -0.14 13.52 6.91
N LEU A 83 0.62 14.44 6.32
CA LEU A 83 0.42 15.88 6.48
C LEU A 83 -0.70 16.45 5.59
N GLY A 84 -1.32 15.64 4.73
CA GLY A 84 -2.29 16.11 3.75
C GLY A 84 -1.70 17.07 2.70
N VAL A 85 -0.40 16.92 2.39
CA VAL A 85 0.24 17.64 1.29
C VAL A 85 -0.28 17.06 -0.03
N GLU A 86 -0.76 17.93 -0.92
CA GLU A 86 -1.15 17.50 -2.26
C GLU A 86 0.02 16.78 -2.94
N THR A 87 -0.21 15.52 -3.22
CA THR A 87 0.72 14.68 -3.97
C THR A 87 0.19 14.58 -5.39
N PRO A 88 1.06 14.50 -6.42
CA PRO A 88 0.59 14.36 -7.80
C PRO A 88 -0.26 13.11 -7.99
N ASP A 89 -1.22 13.17 -8.91
CA ASP A 89 -2.14 12.08 -9.26
C ASP A 89 -1.47 10.77 -9.70
N PHE A 90 -0.16 10.78 -9.90
CA PHE A 90 0.63 9.61 -10.30
C PHE A 90 1.41 8.96 -9.14
N ILE A 91 1.02 9.16 -7.87
CA ILE A 91 1.65 8.41 -6.77
C ILE A 91 1.52 6.94 -7.08
N PRO A 92 2.64 6.18 -7.07
CA PRO A 92 2.56 4.75 -7.23
C PRO A 92 1.59 4.17 -6.20
N SER A 93 0.62 3.39 -6.64
CA SER A 93 -0.38 2.76 -5.76
C SER A 93 0.26 1.97 -4.61
N ILE A 94 1.46 1.42 -4.82
CA ILE A 94 2.17 0.57 -3.87
C ILE A 94 2.49 1.29 -2.54
N PRO A 95 3.17 2.45 -2.48
CA PRO A 95 3.44 3.14 -1.22
C PRO A 95 2.17 3.51 -0.46
N VAL A 96 1.15 4.01 -1.16
CA VAL A 96 -0.13 4.34 -0.55
C VAL A 96 -0.79 3.10 0.04
N PHE A 97 -0.84 2.01 -0.72
CA PHE A 97 -1.42 0.75 -0.29
C PHE A 97 -0.69 0.17 0.92
N LYS A 98 0.64 0.14 0.91
CA LYS A 98 1.45 -0.30 2.06
C LYS A 98 1.14 0.51 3.33
N ASN A 99 0.95 1.82 3.20
CA ASN A 99 0.60 2.68 4.33
C ASN A 99 -0.79 2.38 4.85
N GLU A 100 -1.77 2.24 3.97
CA GLU A 100 -3.16 1.89 4.32
C GLU A 100 -3.29 0.55 5.05
N LEU A 101 -2.45 -0.43 4.70
CA LEU A 101 -2.44 -1.74 5.35
C LEU A 101 -1.90 -1.71 6.79
N LYS A 102 -0.97 -0.81 7.10
CA LYS A 102 -0.28 -0.79 8.41
C LYS A 102 -1.21 -0.53 9.59
N SER A 103 -2.31 0.16 9.39
CA SER A 103 -3.20 0.57 10.48
C SER A 103 -4.15 -0.54 10.95
N ASP A 104 -4.66 -1.35 10.05
CA ASP A 104 -5.79 -2.24 10.34
C ASP A 104 -5.63 -3.67 9.76
N PHE A 105 -4.61 -3.91 8.92
CA PHE A 105 -4.44 -5.15 8.14
C PHE A 105 -3.02 -5.70 8.25
N GLU A 106 -2.58 -6.03 9.48
CA GLU A 106 -1.18 -6.37 9.76
C GLU A 106 -0.67 -7.58 8.96
N THR A 107 -1.44 -8.66 8.90
CA THR A 107 -1.06 -9.88 8.16
C THR A 107 -0.92 -9.60 6.67
N ALA A 108 -1.89 -8.88 6.09
CA ALA A 108 -1.84 -8.48 4.69
C ALA A 108 -0.67 -7.53 4.41
N SER A 109 -0.39 -6.60 5.34
CA SER A 109 0.74 -5.67 5.26
C SER A 109 2.07 -6.40 5.18
N GLN A 110 2.33 -7.33 6.09
CA GLN A 110 3.56 -8.13 6.12
C GLN A 110 3.71 -9.00 4.86
N THR A 111 2.61 -9.59 4.40
CA THR A 111 2.60 -10.44 3.19
C THR A 111 2.85 -9.62 1.93
N PHE A 112 2.22 -8.46 1.81
CA PHE A 112 2.42 -7.57 0.67
C PHE A 112 3.83 -6.97 0.64
N GLU A 113 4.39 -6.63 1.79
CA GLU A 113 5.79 -6.17 1.90
C GLU A 113 6.77 -7.21 1.36
N LYS A 114 6.56 -8.49 1.72
CA LYS A 114 7.35 -9.61 1.17
C LYS A 114 7.15 -9.76 -0.32
N ALA A 115 5.90 -9.65 -0.82
CA ALA A 115 5.63 -9.68 -2.26
C ALA A 115 6.45 -8.64 -3.01
N TYR A 116 6.39 -7.39 -2.56
CA TYR A 116 7.08 -6.29 -3.20
C TYR A 116 8.61 -6.45 -3.22
N LYS A 117 9.19 -6.95 -2.12
CA LYS A 117 10.65 -7.20 -2.02
C LYS A 117 11.15 -8.28 -2.98
N ASN A 118 10.31 -9.25 -3.31
CA ASN A 118 10.68 -10.39 -4.14
C ASN A 118 10.41 -10.19 -5.65
N VAL A 119 9.88 -9.05 -6.07
CA VAL A 119 9.49 -8.83 -7.47
C VAL A 119 10.64 -9.06 -8.46
N GLU A 120 11.87 -8.69 -8.10
CA GLU A 120 13.05 -8.84 -8.97
C GLU A 120 13.74 -10.19 -8.81
N GLU A 121 13.85 -10.68 -7.57
CA GLU A 121 14.62 -11.87 -7.23
C GLU A 121 13.82 -13.16 -7.43
N ASP A 122 12.53 -13.13 -7.11
CA ASP A 122 11.59 -14.25 -7.28
C ASP A 122 10.20 -13.75 -7.70
N PRO A 123 10.01 -13.43 -8.99
CA PRO A 123 8.73 -12.96 -9.52
C PRO A 123 7.56 -13.89 -9.23
N SER A 124 7.79 -15.20 -9.26
CA SER A 124 6.80 -16.23 -8.97
C SER A 124 6.30 -16.15 -7.52
N LEU A 125 7.22 -16.06 -6.56
CA LEU A 125 6.91 -15.87 -5.15
C LEU A 125 6.17 -14.55 -4.91
N ALA A 126 6.62 -13.46 -5.55
CA ALA A 126 5.98 -12.15 -5.44
C ALA A 126 4.51 -12.18 -5.84
N ILE A 127 4.18 -12.83 -6.95
CA ILE A 127 2.79 -12.98 -7.43
C ILE A 127 1.95 -13.76 -6.42
N GLY A 128 2.46 -14.88 -5.91
CA GLY A 128 1.74 -15.68 -4.92
C GLY A 128 1.48 -14.93 -3.62
N LEU A 129 2.45 -14.17 -3.13
CA LEU A 129 2.31 -13.35 -1.93
C LEU A 129 1.35 -12.18 -2.15
N ALA A 130 1.38 -11.53 -3.32
CA ALA A 130 0.45 -10.44 -3.65
C ALA A 130 -1.01 -10.93 -3.67
N ASN A 131 -1.27 -12.09 -4.30
CA ASN A 131 -2.57 -12.74 -4.26
C ASN A 131 -3.01 -13.02 -2.82
N SER A 132 -2.14 -13.61 -2.00
CA SER A 132 -2.45 -13.96 -0.61
C SER A 132 -2.72 -12.71 0.26
N ALA A 133 -2.03 -11.60 0.02
CA ALA A 133 -2.30 -10.34 0.69
C ALA A 133 -3.70 -9.81 0.36
N LEU A 134 -4.11 -9.85 -0.92
CA LEU A 134 -5.43 -9.41 -1.34
C LEU A 134 -6.55 -10.31 -0.78
N GLU A 135 -6.34 -11.63 -0.76
CA GLU A 135 -7.26 -12.58 -0.09
C GLU A 135 -7.44 -12.23 1.40
N SER A 136 -6.33 -11.95 2.11
CA SER A 136 -6.37 -11.58 3.52
C SER A 136 -7.20 -10.32 3.76
N ILE A 137 -6.97 -9.27 2.97
CA ILE A 137 -7.73 -8.02 3.07
C ILE A 137 -9.23 -8.26 2.88
N ILE A 138 -9.60 -9.00 1.85
CA ILE A 138 -11.02 -9.25 1.56
C ILE A 138 -11.67 -10.05 2.69
N LYS A 139 -10.99 -11.08 3.21
CA LYS A 139 -11.48 -11.87 4.35
C LYS A 139 -11.67 -11.02 5.59
N GLU A 140 -10.73 -10.16 5.92
CA GLU A 140 -10.84 -9.24 7.07
C GLU A 140 -12.02 -8.27 6.91
N ILE A 141 -12.21 -7.69 5.71
CA ILE A 141 -13.35 -6.82 5.44
C ILE A 141 -14.68 -7.58 5.58
N LEU A 142 -14.79 -8.78 5.00
CA LEU A 142 -16.03 -9.56 5.06
C LEU A 142 -16.35 -10.03 6.48
N SER A 143 -15.34 -10.29 7.31
CA SER A 143 -15.48 -10.73 8.71
C SER A 143 -15.79 -9.58 9.67
N ASP A 144 -15.60 -8.33 9.26
CA ASP A 144 -15.92 -7.18 10.12
C ASP A 144 -17.41 -7.14 10.47
N ASN A 145 -17.71 -6.92 11.75
CA ASN A 145 -19.08 -6.92 12.27
C ASN A 145 -20.02 -5.92 11.56
N ARG A 146 -19.46 -4.87 10.97
CA ARG A 146 -20.20 -3.86 10.20
C ARG A 146 -20.62 -4.35 8.82
N VAL A 147 -19.87 -5.28 8.23
CA VAL A 147 -20.14 -5.93 6.94
C VAL A 147 -20.85 -7.25 7.17
N ASN A 148 -20.30 -8.09 8.05
CA ASN A 148 -20.83 -9.35 8.55
C ASN A 148 -21.34 -10.30 7.45
N ILE A 149 -20.47 -10.61 6.50
CA ILE A 149 -20.78 -11.55 5.41
C ILE A 149 -19.99 -12.82 5.60
N GLN A 150 -20.70 -13.94 5.71
CA GLN A 150 -20.06 -15.25 5.83
C GLN A 150 -19.27 -15.62 4.57
N HIS A 151 -18.07 -16.13 4.78
CA HIS A 151 -17.19 -16.69 3.79
C HIS A 151 -16.48 -17.91 4.37
N ASP A 152 -15.97 -18.79 3.50
CA ASP A 152 -15.15 -19.93 3.92
C ASP A 152 -13.68 -19.50 3.95
N GLU A 153 -12.92 -20.01 4.94
CA GLU A 153 -11.46 -19.79 4.97
C GLU A 153 -10.75 -20.30 3.71
N LYS A 154 -11.34 -21.31 3.05
CA LYS A 154 -10.83 -21.92 1.82
C LYS A 154 -11.30 -21.19 0.56
N ASP A 155 -12.09 -20.14 0.68
CA ASP A 155 -12.55 -19.39 -0.48
C ASP A 155 -11.36 -18.77 -1.23
N THR A 156 -11.37 -18.97 -2.53
CA THR A 156 -10.35 -18.45 -3.44
C THR A 156 -10.53 -16.97 -3.70
N LEU A 157 -9.49 -16.28 -4.20
CA LEU A 157 -9.54 -14.85 -4.51
C LEU A 157 -10.72 -14.52 -5.42
N SER A 158 -10.98 -15.34 -6.43
CA SER A 158 -12.09 -15.15 -7.39
C SER A 158 -13.46 -15.21 -6.71
N LYS A 159 -13.64 -16.11 -5.74
CA LYS A 159 -14.87 -16.19 -4.96
C LYS A 159 -14.99 -15.03 -3.97
N LEU A 160 -13.92 -14.69 -3.28
CA LEU A 160 -13.86 -13.59 -2.32
C LEU A 160 -14.17 -12.24 -2.99
N ILE A 161 -13.57 -11.94 -4.15
CA ILE A 161 -13.84 -10.69 -4.87
C ILE A 161 -15.28 -10.63 -5.38
N SER A 162 -15.85 -11.74 -5.83
CA SER A 162 -17.26 -11.80 -6.22
C SER A 162 -18.18 -11.51 -5.03
N THR A 163 -17.85 -12.05 -3.86
CA THR A 163 -18.61 -11.85 -2.63
C THR A 163 -18.57 -10.39 -2.17
N ILE A 164 -17.37 -9.77 -2.12
CA ILE A 164 -17.25 -8.37 -1.71
C ILE A 164 -17.88 -7.40 -2.71
N CYS A 165 -17.78 -7.65 -4.02
CA CYS A 165 -18.47 -6.84 -5.03
C CYS A 165 -19.99 -6.88 -4.87
N LYS A 166 -20.55 -8.01 -4.46
CA LYS A 166 -21.98 -8.11 -4.11
C LYS A 166 -22.30 -7.33 -2.82
N ALA A 167 -21.46 -7.48 -1.79
CA ALA A 167 -21.61 -6.73 -0.55
C ALA A 167 -21.63 -5.23 -0.77
N PHE A 168 -20.75 -4.75 -1.62
CA PHE A 168 -20.63 -3.35 -2.01
C PHE A 168 -21.64 -2.91 -3.08
N ARG A 169 -22.53 -3.81 -3.54
CA ARG A 169 -23.56 -3.57 -4.56
C ARG A 169 -23.00 -3.07 -5.91
N LEU A 170 -21.74 -3.38 -6.22
CA LEU A 170 -21.08 -2.88 -7.43
C LEU A 170 -21.59 -3.56 -8.73
N ASN A 171 -22.09 -4.79 -8.65
CA ASN A 171 -22.50 -5.60 -9.82
C ASN A 171 -23.95 -6.04 -9.82
N VAL A 172 -24.73 -5.74 -8.79
CA VAL A 172 -26.07 -6.31 -8.59
C VAL A 172 -27.16 -5.25 -8.71
N ASP A 173 -26.85 -3.98 -8.48
CA ASP A 173 -27.84 -2.92 -8.45
C ASP A 173 -28.14 -2.39 -9.86
N SER A 174 -29.40 -2.51 -10.29
CA SER A 174 -29.88 -1.96 -11.57
C SER A 174 -29.85 -0.43 -11.62
N SER A 175 -29.74 0.24 -10.46
CA SER A 175 -29.55 1.68 -10.37
C SER A 175 -28.11 2.12 -10.70
N CYS A 176 -27.14 1.18 -10.66
CA CYS A 176 -25.76 1.46 -11.00
C CYS A 176 -25.57 1.54 -12.52
N PRO A 177 -24.89 2.56 -13.05
CA PRO A 177 -24.59 2.68 -14.48
C PRO A 177 -23.96 1.39 -15.06
N THR A 178 -24.32 1.07 -16.30
CA THR A 178 -23.84 -0.15 -16.98
C THR A 178 -22.31 -0.20 -17.03
N GLU A 179 -21.67 0.95 -17.20
CA GLU A 179 -20.22 1.09 -17.27
C GLU A 179 -19.56 0.71 -15.94
N ILE A 180 -20.13 1.12 -14.80
CA ILE A 180 -19.63 0.74 -13.47
C ILE A 180 -19.77 -0.76 -13.24
N ARG A 181 -20.88 -1.35 -13.64
CA ARG A 181 -21.08 -2.81 -13.57
C ARG A 181 -20.08 -3.56 -14.45
N THR A 182 -19.75 -3.03 -15.62
CA THR A 182 -18.73 -3.58 -16.51
C THR A 182 -17.35 -3.52 -15.88
N ILE A 183 -17.00 -2.39 -15.25
CA ILE A 183 -15.72 -2.24 -14.51
C ILE A 183 -15.67 -3.24 -13.35
N ALA A 184 -16.73 -3.37 -12.56
CA ALA A 184 -16.78 -4.35 -11.46
C ALA A 184 -16.62 -5.81 -11.96
N SER A 185 -17.24 -6.16 -13.09
CA SER A 185 -17.06 -7.48 -13.71
C SER A 185 -15.62 -7.68 -14.21
N SER A 186 -14.99 -6.63 -14.74
CA SER A 186 -13.59 -6.67 -15.17
C SER A 186 -12.63 -6.83 -13.97
N LEU A 187 -12.95 -6.23 -12.83
CA LEU A 187 -12.22 -6.41 -11.58
C LEU A 187 -12.25 -7.88 -11.13
N ILE A 188 -13.42 -8.51 -11.15
CA ILE A 188 -13.58 -9.94 -10.82
C ILE A 188 -12.74 -10.80 -11.77
N ASN A 189 -12.80 -10.52 -13.07
CA ASN A 189 -12.00 -11.24 -14.07
C ASN A 189 -10.49 -11.04 -13.88
N CYS A 190 -10.06 -9.83 -13.50
CA CYS A 190 -8.66 -9.55 -13.18
C CYS A 190 -8.18 -10.37 -11.98
N CYS A 191 -8.94 -10.40 -10.89
CA CYS A 191 -8.62 -11.21 -9.72
C CYS A 191 -8.58 -12.71 -10.04
N LYS A 192 -9.51 -13.19 -10.88
CA LYS A 192 -9.47 -14.59 -11.35
C LYS A 192 -8.19 -14.88 -12.15
N ALA A 193 -7.79 -13.99 -13.06
CA ALA A 193 -6.56 -14.16 -13.82
C ALA A 193 -5.32 -14.16 -12.93
N ILE A 194 -5.28 -13.33 -11.87
CA ILE A 194 -4.19 -13.32 -10.88
C ILE A 194 -4.14 -14.66 -10.13
N GLU A 195 -5.29 -15.19 -9.72
CA GLU A 195 -5.40 -16.50 -9.07
C GLU A 195 -4.95 -17.64 -10.02
N ASP A 196 -5.39 -17.61 -11.28
CA ASP A 196 -5.00 -18.60 -12.29
C ASP A 196 -3.48 -18.59 -12.54
N ILE A 197 -2.86 -17.39 -12.61
CA ILE A 197 -1.40 -17.27 -12.71
C ILE A 197 -0.73 -17.86 -11.47
N ARG A 198 -1.19 -17.52 -10.25
CA ARG A 198 -0.66 -18.10 -9.02
C ARG A 198 -0.74 -19.62 -9.04
N SER A 199 -1.85 -20.17 -9.46
CA SER A 199 -2.11 -21.62 -9.46
C SER A 199 -1.35 -22.36 -10.55
N ASP A 200 -1.25 -21.76 -11.73
CA ASP A 200 -0.77 -22.43 -12.93
C ASP A 200 0.67 -22.09 -13.31
N LYS A 201 1.17 -20.93 -12.89
CA LYS A 201 2.42 -20.34 -13.36
C LYS A 201 3.41 -20.02 -12.24
N THR A 202 3.12 -20.43 -11.00
CA THR A 202 4.03 -20.24 -9.87
C THR A 202 4.34 -21.54 -9.15
N ILE A 203 5.35 -21.53 -8.28
CA ILE A 203 5.84 -22.70 -7.50
C ILE A 203 4.88 -23.14 -6.39
N PHE A 204 3.80 -22.41 -6.10
CA PHE A 204 2.95 -22.63 -4.92
C PHE A 204 2.17 -23.94 -4.90
N HIS A 205 2.07 -24.66 -6.02
CA HIS A 205 1.34 -25.93 -6.12
C HIS A 205 2.23 -27.13 -6.45
N GLY A 206 3.53 -27.10 -6.12
CA GLY A 206 4.42 -28.27 -6.23
C GLY A 206 4.59 -28.80 -7.66
N LYS A 207 4.49 -27.95 -8.66
CA LYS A 207 4.72 -28.32 -10.06
C LYS A 207 6.19 -28.56 -10.31
N THR A 208 6.50 -29.64 -11.00
CA THR A 208 7.86 -30.07 -11.39
C THR A 208 8.28 -29.64 -12.80
N ASP A 209 7.36 -29.02 -13.57
CA ASP A 209 7.64 -28.60 -14.94
C ASP A 209 8.07 -27.12 -14.99
N ASP A 210 9.33 -26.88 -15.29
CA ASP A 210 9.97 -25.58 -15.46
C ASP A 210 9.33 -24.68 -16.54
N ASN A 211 8.46 -25.22 -17.37
CA ASN A 211 7.93 -24.53 -18.57
C ASN A 211 6.81 -23.50 -18.29
N ASN A 212 6.38 -23.32 -17.04
CA ASN A 212 5.23 -22.49 -16.73
C ASN A 212 5.45 -21.46 -15.61
N ILE A 213 6.66 -21.32 -15.12
CA ILE A 213 6.98 -20.36 -14.03
C ILE A 213 7.13 -18.95 -14.59
N VAL A 214 6.56 -17.97 -13.93
CA VAL A 214 6.74 -16.56 -14.31
C VAL A 214 8.10 -16.09 -13.79
N GLU A 215 9.06 -15.93 -14.69
CA GLU A 215 10.42 -15.47 -14.38
C GLU A 215 10.63 -13.98 -14.66
N ASN A 216 9.75 -13.36 -15.45
CA ASN A 216 9.92 -11.97 -15.85
C ASN A 216 9.42 -11.00 -14.77
N PRO A 217 10.31 -10.19 -14.16
CA PRO A 217 9.95 -9.22 -13.13
C PRO A 217 8.88 -8.21 -13.57
N LEU A 218 8.80 -7.87 -14.86
CA LEU A 218 7.80 -6.94 -15.39
C LEU A 218 6.36 -7.46 -15.19
N TYR A 219 6.15 -8.77 -15.31
CA TYR A 219 4.84 -9.36 -15.05
C TYR A 219 4.50 -9.33 -13.56
N ALA A 220 5.47 -9.62 -12.69
CA ALA A 220 5.28 -9.51 -11.26
C ALA A 220 5.00 -8.06 -10.84
N TYR A 221 5.72 -7.08 -11.39
CA TYR A 221 5.42 -5.66 -11.18
C TYR A 221 4.00 -5.30 -11.61
N PHE A 222 3.58 -5.73 -12.79
CA PHE A 222 2.23 -5.47 -13.28
C PHE A 222 1.17 -6.04 -12.33
N ILE A 223 1.36 -7.28 -11.87
CA ILE A 223 0.40 -7.95 -10.97
C ILE A 223 0.40 -7.29 -9.58
N VAL A 224 1.57 -6.99 -9.00
CA VAL A 224 1.66 -6.33 -7.69
C VAL A 224 1.04 -4.93 -7.72
N ASN A 225 1.24 -4.17 -8.79
CA ASN A 225 0.56 -2.88 -8.99
C ASN A 225 -0.96 -3.03 -9.14
N SER A 226 -1.41 -4.04 -9.88
CA SER A 226 -2.84 -4.33 -10.02
C SER A 226 -3.47 -4.68 -8.67
N VAL A 227 -2.83 -5.53 -7.87
CA VAL A 227 -3.26 -5.88 -6.51
C VAL A 227 -3.31 -4.63 -5.63
N SER A 228 -2.32 -3.74 -5.71
CA SER A 228 -2.31 -2.49 -4.95
C SER A 228 -3.49 -1.59 -5.31
N ALA A 229 -3.76 -1.42 -6.60
CA ALA A 229 -4.88 -0.60 -7.07
C ALA A 229 -6.24 -1.17 -6.65
N ILE A 230 -6.41 -2.50 -6.78
CA ILE A 230 -7.62 -3.20 -6.35
C ILE A 230 -7.78 -3.09 -4.83
N GLY A 231 -6.73 -3.36 -4.07
CA GLY A 231 -6.75 -3.29 -2.62
C GLY A 231 -7.09 -1.90 -2.11
N LEU A 232 -6.48 -0.85 -2.67
CA LEU A 232 -6.80 0.55 -2.32
C LEU A 232 -8.27 0.87 -2.60
N PHE A 233 -8.79 0.47 -3.74
CA PHE A 233 -10.20 0.67 -4.07
C PHE A 233 -11.11 0.01 -3.03
N LEU A 234 -10.86 -1.27 -2.70
CA LEU A 234 -11.66 -2.01 -1.73
C LEU A 234 -11.60 -1.38 -0.33
N LEU A 235 -10.39 -0.98 0.12
CA LEU A 235 -10.20 -0.33 1.42
C LEU A 235 -10.89 1.03 1.49
N SER A 236 -10.76 1.85 0.44
CA SER A 236 -11.41 3.16 0.38
C SER A 236 -12.92 3.02 0.39
N PHE A 237 -13.46 2.10 -0.41
CA PHE A 237 -14.89 1.83 -0.45
C PHE A 237 -15.41 1.31 0.88
N TYR A 238 -14.68 0.40 1.52
CA TYR A 238 -15.02 -0.14 2.83
C TYR A 238 -15.05 0.96 3.91
N LYS A 239 -14.03 1.81 3.98
CA LYS A 239 -13.98 2.92 4.96
C LYS A 239 -15.12 3.91 4.77
N GLU A 240 -15.47 4.22 3.52
CA GLU A 240 -16.57 5.14 3.19
C GLU A 240 -17.94 4.56 3.52
N GLN A 241 -18.20 3.31 3.15
CA GLN A 241 -19.52 2.69 3.33
C GLN A 241 -19.74 2.16 4.75
N TYR A 242 -18.66 1.82 5.46
CA TYR A 242 -18.71 1.23 6.79
C TYR A 242 -17.79 1.99 7.77
N PRO A 243 -18.07 3.27 8.06
CA PRO A 243 -17.22 4.08 8.93
C PRO A 243 -17.16 3.50 10.36
N LYS A 244 -15.98 3.63 11.00
CA LYS A 244 -15.83 3.32 12.43
C LYS A 244 -16.60 4.37 13.22
N ILE A 245 -17.54 3.95 14.07
CA ILE A 245 -18.20 4.86 15.01
C ILE A 245 -17.18 5.16 16.11
N VAL A 246 -16.67 6.40 16.11
CA VAL A 246 -15.83 6.90 17.19
C VAL A 246 -16.76 7.26 18.33
N HIS A 247 -16.73 6.49 19.42
CA HIS A 247 -17.44 6.79 20.68
C HIS A 247 -16.60 7.70 21.58
#